data_a92d9a02f01609415e448603867f3786
#
_entry.id   a92d9a02f01609415e448603867f3786
#
_cell.length_a   1.000
_cell.length_b   1.000
_cell.length_c   1.000
_cell.angle_alpha   90.00
_cell.angle_beta   90.00
_cell.angle_gamma   90.00
#
_symmetry.space_group_name_H-M   'P 1'
#
loop_
_entity.id
_entity.type
_entity.pdbx_description
1 polymer ?
#
loop_
_entity_poly.entity_id
_entity_poly.type
_entity_poly.pdbx_seq_one_letter_code
_entity_poly.pdbx_strand_id
1 'polypeptide(L)'
;MEQKILFIGLGIMGAPMARNIIEKGFDVAVCDCRRDVVEGFADIVSVASISPAEAAIKRNIIITMLPNSNVVETVLFGAGGALETSAPNSLIVDMSTGSYPKTMGFAKRLVNSGHRFVDAPVGRTPREAISGQLLVMAGGNKEDIAALESIFYAVGDEVIHVGKSGCGLKAKLVNNYMAMINNAVTGETLSLAEALGLDVKAMAELMSSTAAGLGQLNTNYPKKVLAGDLTPDFPIFMAVKDLNMAIELAETVNKKEIGRAHV
;
A
#
# COMPACT_ATOMS: atom_id res chain seq x y z
N MET A 1 28.10 -5.79 -4.44
CA MET A 1 28.27 -4.33 -4.25
C MET A 1 27.58 -3.95 -2.95
N GLU A 2 28.16 -3.04 -2.19
CA GLU A 2 27.56 -2.50 -0.97
C GLU A 2 26.24 -1.79 -1.30
N GLN A 3 25.19 -2.06 -0.54
CA GLN A 3 23.87 -1.43 -0.72
C GLN A 3 23.88 -0.07 -0.03
N LYS A 4 23.89 0.99 -0.82
CA LYS A 4 23.79 2.39 -0.35
C LYS A 4 22.43 2.94 -0.69
N ILE A 5 21.59 3.09 0.32
CA ILE A 5 20.18 3.39 0.18
C ILE A 5 19.93 4.89 0.32
N LEU A 6 19.07 5.45 -0.53
CA LEU A 6 18.36 6.68 -0.28
C LEU A 6 16.89 6.38 -0.04
N PHE A 7 16.35 6.83 1.07
CA PHE A 7 14.92 6.74 1.37
C PHE A 7 14.28 8.14 1.28
N ILE A 8 13.32 8.31 0.35
CA ILE A 8 12.64 9.58 0.10
C ILE A 8 11.19 9.49 0.56
N GLY A 9 10.79 10.41 1.45
CA GLY A 9 9.45 10.51 2.01
C GLY A 9 9.37 9.92 3.41
N LEU A 10 9.43 10.78 4.41
CA LEU A 10 9.43 10.45 5.84
C LEU A 10 8.07 10.79 6.49
N GLY A 11 6.98 10.46 5.78
CA GLY A 11 5.62 10.57 6.30
C GLY A 11 5.30 9.49 7.33
N ILE A 12 3.99 9.35 7.65
CA ILE A 12 3.49 8.39 8.66
C ILE A 12 3.95 6.95 8.38
N MET A 13 4.04 6.55 7.13
CA MET A 13 4.53 5.23 6.72
C MET A 13 6.05 5.22 6.54
N GLY A 14 6.61 6.24 5.84
CA GLY A 14 8.01 6.21 5.42
C GLY A 14 9.00 6.40 6.56
N ALA A 15 8.71 7.23 7.56
CA ALA A 15 9.62 7.44 8.69
C ALA A 15 9.87 6.14 9.49
N PRO A 16 8.86 5.37 9.93
CA PRO A 16 9.11 4.09 10.59
C PRO A 16 9.80 3.07 9.66
N MET A 17 9.44 3.02 8.38
CA MET A 17 10.12 2.13 7.42
C MET A 17 11.61 2.45 7.30
N ALA A 18 11.97 3.73 7.17
CA ALA A 18 13.37 4.17 7.11
C ALA A 18 14.13 3.81 8.40
N ARG A 19 13.52 4.00 9.58
CA ARG A 19 14.11 3.61 10.86
C ARG A 19 14.37 2.11 10.93
N ASN A 20 13.43 1.28 10.54
CA ASN A 20 13.60 -0.18 10.53
C ASN A 20 14.76 -0.62 9.62
N ILE A 21 14.94 0.02 8.45
CA ILE A 21 16.07 -0.26 7.54
C ILE A 21 17.39 0.15 8.20
N ILE A 22 17.43 1.33 8.85
CA ILE A 22 18.62 1.83 9.57
C ILE A 22 18.99 0.87 10.73
N GLU A 23 18.01 0.45 11.53
CA GLU A 23 18.21 -0.46 12.67
C GLU A 23 18.72 -1.86 12.24
N LYS A 24 18.45 -2.28 11.00
CA LYS A 24 19.04 -3.48 10.42
C LYS A 24 20.49 -3.30 9.92
N GLY A 25 21.06 -2.10 10.08
CA GLY A 25 22.47 -1.82 9.80
C GLY A 25 22.77 -1.42 8.36
N PHE A 26 21.78 -1.04 7.55
CA PHE A 26 22.00 -0.55 6.20
C PHE A 26 22.55 0.89 6.20
N ASP A 27 23.40 1.23 5.20
CA ASP A 27 23.81 2.61 4.94
C ASP A 27 22.66 3.36 4.25
N VAL A 28 21.93 4.15 5.03
CA VAL A 28 20.75 4.90 4.59
C VAL A 28 21.02 6.40 4.62
N ALA A 29 20.75 7.07 3.51
CA ALA A 29 20.49 8.50 3.46
C ALA A 29 18.98 8.73 3.46
N VAL A 30 18.50 9.84 4.03
CA VAL A 30 17.07 10.16 4.06
C VAL A 30 16.81 11.53 3.43
N CYS A 31 15.61 11.66 2.82
CA CYS A 31 15.14 12.90 2.24
C CYS A 31 13.63 13.10 2.47
N ASP A 32 13.27 14.30 2.92
CA ASP A 32 11.87 14.78 2.96
C ASP A 32 11.86 16.30 2.74
N CYS A 33 10.78 16.84 2.22
CA CYS A 33 10.66 18.29 2.03
C CYS A 33 10.53 19.08 3.36
N ARG A 34 10.15 18.42 4.45
CA ARG A 34 10.01 19.01 5.78
C ARG A 34 11.32 18.90 6.55
N ARG A 35 11.90 20.04 6.85
CA ARG A 35 13.20 20.13 7.54
C ARG A 35 13.17 19.52 8.94
N ASP A 36 12.12 19.79 9.72
CA ASP A 36 11.94 19.26 11.07
C ASP A 36 11.92 17.72 11.10
N VAL A 37 11.33 17.10 10.10
CA VAL A 37 11.31 15.63 9.97
C VAL A 37 12.70 15.07 9.65
N VAL A 38 13.41 15.73 8.73
CA VAL A 38 14.79 15.36 8.34
C VAL A 38 15.75 15.49 9.51
N GLU A 39 15.66 16.57 10.30
CA GLU A 39 16.47 16.79 11.50
C GLU A 39 16.31 15.65 12.53
N GLY A 40 15.12 15.04 12.63
CA GLY A 40 14.88 13.87 13.48
C GLY A 40 15.61 12.58 13.07
N PHE A 41 16.36 12.59 11.96
CA PHE A 41 17.21 11.49 11.49
C PHE A 41 18.71 11.82 11.50
N ALA A 42 19.09 13.09 11.74
CA ALA A 42 20.48 13.57 11.57
C ALA A 42 21.51 12.78 12.39
N ASP A 43 21.14 12.31 13.59
CA ASP A 43 22.05 11.59 14.49
C ASP A 43 22.20 10.09 14.14
N ILE A 44 21.34 9.55 13.25
CA ILE A 44 21.27 8.10 12.96
C ILE A 44 21.59 7.75 11.51
N VAL A 45 21.81 8.73 10.65
CA VAL A 45 22.17 8.54 9.23
C VAL A 45 23.37 9.38 8.83
N SER A 46 24.08 8.97 7.78
CA SER A 46 25.22 9.74 7.25
C SER A 46 24.80 10.98 6.47
N VAL A 47 23.61 10.97 5.88
CA VAL A 47 23.05 12.09 5.11
C VAL A 47 21.55 12.22 5.42
N ALA A 48 21.15 13.39 5.90
CA ALA A 48 19.77 13.79 6.08
C ALA A 48 19.57 15.13 5.37
N SER A 49 18.78 15.19 4.29
CA SER A 49 18.68 16.38 3.45
C SER A 49 17.24 16.64 2.97
N ILE A 50 16.94 17.91 2.73
CA ILE A 50 15.71 18.31 2.04
C ILE A 50 15.86 18.30 0.50
N SER A 51 17.07 18.08 -0.01
CA SER A 51 17.38 18.01 -1.43
C SER A 51 17.55 16.56 -1.88
N PRO A 52 16.69 16.05 -2.79
CA PRO A 52 16.85 14.71 -3.32
C PRO A 52 18.21 14.47 -3.99
N ALA A 53 18.71 15.43 -4.77
CA ALA A 53 20.01 15.31 -5.43
C ALA A 53 21.17 15.24 -4.43
N GLU A 54 21.14 16.02 -3.35
CA GLU A 54 22.18 15.96 -2.32
C GLU A 54 22.17 14.60 -1.61
N ALA A 55 20.98 14.13 -1.22
CA ALA A 55 20.85 12.85 -0.54
C ALA A 55 21.16 11.63 -1.44
N ALA A 56 21.06 11.78 -2.77
CA ALA A 56 21.27 10.70 -3.73
C ALA A 56 22.74 10.47 -4.11
N ILE A 57 23.67 11.34 -3.69
CA ILE A 57 25.09 11.24 -4.08
C ILE A 57 25.62 9.83 -3.83
N LYS A 58 26.03 9.14 -4.91
CA LYS A 58 26.59 7.78 -4.91
C LYS A 58 25.66 6.70 -4.32
N ARG A 59 24.38 6.95 -4.15
CA ARG A 59 23.39 5.93 -3.73
C ARG A 59 23.01 5.05 -4.94
N ASN A 60 22.94 3.74 -4.73
CA ASN A 60 22.64 2.77 -5.78
C ASN A 60 21.27 2.10 -5.61
N ILE A 61 20.57 2.36 -4.50
CA ILE A 61 19.18 1.99 -4.26
C ILE A 61 18.43 3.25 -3.82
N ILE A 62 17.35 3.59 -4.52
CA ILE A 62 16.51 4.76 -4.19
C ILE A 62 15.10 4.25 -3.92
N ILE A 63 14.64 4.43 -2.69
CA ILE A 63 13.31 4.04 -2.24
C ILE A 63 12.45 5.30 -2.12
N THR A 64 11.25 5.26 -2.71
CA THR A 64 10.26 6.33 -2.58
C THR A 64 9.04 5.86 -1.82
N MET A 65 8.57 6.64 -0.83
CA MET A 65 7.32 6.42 -0.09
C MET A 65 6.58 7.74 0.02
N LEU A 66 5.87 8.11 -1.04
CA LEU A 66 5.37 9.45 -1.32
C LEU A 66 3.85 9.44 -1.58
N PRO A 67 3.17 10.60 -1.45
CA PRO A 67 1.71 10.66 -1.52
C PRO A 67 1.11 10.26 -2.87
N ASN A 68 1.82 10.47 -3.97
CA ASN A 68 1.34 10.19 -5.33
C ASN A 68 2.46 10.16 -6.37
N SER A 69 2.14 9.65 -7.57
CA SER A 69 3.10 9.53 -8.67
C SER A 69 3.67 10.86 -9.19
N ASN A 70 2.97 11.99 -9.02
CA ASN A 70 3.51 13.29 -9.44
C ASN A 70 4.69 13.68 -8.57
N VAL A 71 4.56 13.50 -7.25
CA VAL A 71 5.62 13.78 -6.30
C VAL A 71 6.81 12.82 -6.55
N VAL A 72 6.56 11.53 -6.79
CA VAL A 72 7.60 10.56 -7.16
C VAL A 72 8.35 11.03 -8.40
N GLU A 73 7.64 11.42 -9.46
CA GLU A 73 8.25 11.91 -10.69
C GLU A 73 9.12 13.17 -10.44
N THR A 74 8.62 14.12 -9.64
CA THR A 74 9.34 15.34 -9.30
C THR A 74 10.64 15.07 -8.54
N VAL A 75 10.61 14.23 -7.50
CA VAL A 75 11.81 13.96 -6.69
C VAL A 75 12.85 13.11 -7.42
N LEU A 76 12.44 12.35 -8.44
CA LEU A 76 13.37 11.57 -9.26
C LEU A 76 13.94 12.39 -10.42
N PHE A 77 13.10 13.06 -11.20
CA PHE A 77 13.44 13.65 -12.50
C PHE A 77 13.38 15.18 -12.55
N GLY A 78 12.86 15.85 -11.52
CA GLY A 78 12.79 17.30 -11.46
C GLY A 78 14.19 17.94 -11.32
N ALA A 79 14.26 19.25 -11.46
CA ALA A 79 15.50 19.98 -11.16
C ALA A 79 15.91 19.75 -9.69
N GLY A 80 17.14 19.31 -9.46
CA GLY A 80 17.61 18.85 -8.16
C GLY A 80 17.03 17.48 -7.74
N GLY A 81 16.56 16.69 -8.70
CA GLY A 81 16.05 15.34 -8.47
C GLY A 81 17.16 14.32 -8.20
N ALA A 82 16.78 13.22 -7.57
CA ALA A 82 17.72 12.21 -7.10
C ALA A 82 18.57 11.58 -8.23
N LEU A 83 18.02 11.50 -9.46
CA LEU A 83 18.74 10.88 -10.58
C LEU A 83 19.90 11.74 -11.13
N GLU A 84 19.99 13.02 -10.74
CA GLU A 84 21.12 13.88 -11.18
C GLU A 84 22.46 13.43 -10.60
N THR A 85 22.45 12.81 -9.41
CA THR A 85 23.65 12.48 -8.62
C THR A 85 23.73 11.04 -8.15
N SER A 86 22.68 10.26 -8.37
CA SER A 86 22.66 8.84 -8.01
C SER A 86 23.72 8.04 -8.78
N ALA A 87 24.07 6.88 -8.26
CA ALA A 87 25.00 6.00 -8.95
C ALA A 87 24.41 5.52 -10.31
N PRO A 88 25.26 5.30 -11.34
CA PRO A 88 24.80 4.68 -12.57
C PRO A 88 24.16 3.30 -12.29
N ASN A 89 23.16 2.92 -13.10
CA ASN A 89 22.44 1.67 -12.96
C ASN A 89 21.79 1.46 -11.58
N SER A 90 21.37 2.55 -10.94
CA SER A 90 20.67 2.50 -9.65
C SER A 90 19.36 1.73 -9.77
N LEU A 91 18.98 1.04 -8.68
CA LEU A 91 17.70 0.37 -8.54
C LEU A 91 16.72 1.29 -7.83
N ILE A 92 15.69 1.72 -8.55
CA ILE A 92 14.63 2.58 -8.05
C ILE A 92 13.48 1.71 -7.57
N VAL A 93 13.07 1.88 -6.32
CA VAL A 93 12.03 1.10 -5.65
C VAL A 93 10.91 2.04 -5.25
N ASP A 94 9.80 2.01 -5.97
CA ASP A 94 8.64 2.83 -5.61
C ASP A 94 7.69 2.02 -4.72
N MET A 95 7.66 2.39 -3.44
CA MET A 95 6.76 1.81 -2.43
C MET A 95 5.49 2.66 -2.26
N SER A 96 5.34 3.72 -3.03
CA SER A 96 4.19 4.61 -3.04
C SER A 96 2.96 3.94 -3.68
N THR A 97 1.78 4.46 -3.35
CA THR A 97 0.55 4.12 -4.07
C THR A 97 0.17 5.29 -4.98
N GLY A 98 0.15 5.07 -6.28
CA GLY A 98 -0.07 6.14 -7.25
C GLY A 98 -0.84 5.72 -8.49
N SER A 99 -0.84 6.60 -9.50
CA SER A 99 -1.46 6.36 -10.79
C SER A 99 -0.66 5.34 -11.61
N TYR A 100 -1.27 4.19 -11.93
CA TYR A 100 -0.61 3.15 -12.73
C TYR A 100 -0.03 3.65 -14.07
N PRO A 101 -0.78 4.42 -14.91
CA PRO A 101 -0.22 4.93 -16.15
C PRO A 101 1.00 5.85 -15.95
N LYS A 102 0.97 6.71 -14.94
CA LYS A 102 2.10 7.61 -14.62
C LYS A 102 3.31 6.82 -14.11
N THR A 103 3.09 5.89 -13.19
CA THR A 103 4.16 5.02 -12.67
C THR A 103 4.84 4.25 -13.79
N MET A 104 4.07 3.68 -14.72
CA MET A 104 4.66 2.98 -15.87
C MET A 104 5.35 3.93 -16.84
N GLY A 105 4.89 5.17 -16.95
CA GLY A 105 5.53 6.22 -17.76
C GLY A 105 6.93 6.54 -17.25
N PHE A 106 7.08 6.81 -15.96
CA PHE A 106 8.41 7.10 -15.41
C PHE A 106 9.27 5.83 -15.28
N ALA A 107 8.70 4.66 -15.02
CA ALA A 107 9.45 3.40 -15.05
C ALA A 107 10.13 3.15 -16.40
N LYS A 108 9.41 3.42 -17.51
CA LYS A 108 9.99 3.35 -18.86
C LYS A 108 11.14 4.36 -19.05
N ARG A 109 10.99 5.59 -18.53
CA ARG A 109 12.06 6.61 -18.58
C ARG A 109 13.30 6.15 -17.81
N LEU A 110 13.13 5.56 -16.63
CA LEU A 110 14.22 5.01 -15.81
C LEU A 110 15.00 3.94 -16.58
N VAL A 111 14.30 2.96 -17.15
CA VAL A 111 14.93 1.89 -17.92
C VAL A 111 15.69 2.45 -19.14
N ASN A 112 15.10 3.40 -19.87
CA ASN A 112 15.75 4.07 -20.99
C ASN A 112 16.99 4.89 -20.60
N SER A 113 17.06 5.34 -19.35
CA SER A 113 18.21 6.06 -18.76
C SER A 113 19.24 5.12 -18.10
N GLY A 114 19.10 3.81 -18.25
CA GLY A 114 20.01 2.81 -17.71
C GLY A 114 19.82 2.50 -16.23
N HIS A 115 18.69 2.86 -15.63
CA HIS A 115 18.30 2.49 -14.27
C HIS A 115 17.38 1.28 -14.25
N ARG A 116 17.26 0.63 -13.11
CA ARG A 116 16.34 -0.49 -12.87
C ARG A 116 15.15 -0.02 -12.05
N PHE A 117 14.01 -0.68 -12.19
CA PHE A 117 12.78 -0.27 -11.51
C PHE A 117 12.01 -1.46 -10.93
N VAL A 118 11.61 -1.30 -9.66
CA VAL A 118 10.71 -2.20 -8.94
C VAL A 118 9.59 -1.35 -8.33
N ASP A 119 8.35 -1.74 -8.50
CA ASP A 119 7.21 -1.23 -7.76
C ASP A 119 6.90 -2.18 -6.61
N ALA A 120 6.93 -1.66 -5.38
CA ALA A 120 6.79 -2.48 -4.18
C ALA A 120 5.87 -1.81 -3.14
N PRO A 121 4.62 -1.45 -3.50
CA PRO A 121 3.71 -0.86 -2.54
C PRO A 121 3.43 -1.80 -1.38
N VAL A 122 3.10 -1.19 -0.22
CA VAL A 122 2.90 -1.92 1.02
C VAL A 122 1.42 -2.02 1.40
N GLY A 123 1.07 -3.12 2.04
CA GLY A 123 -0.20 -3.34 2.72
C GLY A 123 -0.04 -3.19 4.24
N ARG A 124 -1.17 -3.23 4.94
CA ARG A 124 -1.33 -3.00 6.38
C ARG A 124 -1.26 -1.52 6.76
N THR A 125 -1.08 -1.17 8.03
CA THR A 125 -1.30 0.15 8.61
C THR A 125 0.00 0.77 9.16
N PRO A 126 -0.02 2.04 9.61
CA PRO A 126 1.15 2.65 10.26
C PRO A 126 1.64 1.88 11.50
N ARG A 127 0.77 1.15 12.19
CA ARG A 127 1.16 0.31 13.33
C ARG A 127 2.14 -0.78 12.91
N GLU A 128 1.82 -1.47 11.82
CA GLU A 128 2.69 -2.52 11.27
C GLU A 128 3.94 -1.93 10.59
N ALA A 129 3.87 -0.69 10.10
CA ALA A 129 5.08 0.00 9.62
C ALA A 129 6.08 0.24 10.76
N ILE A 130 5.61 0.60 11.97
CA ILE A 130 6.47 0.77 13.15
C ILE A 130 7.10 -0.54 13.58
N SER A 131 6.33 -1.64 13.57
CA SER A 131 6.82 -2.96 14.03
C SER A 131 7.58 -3.76 12.96
N GLY A 132 7.76 -3.23 11.75
CA GLY A 132 8.42 -3.94 10.65
C GLY A 132 7.60 -5.15 10.13
N GLN A 133 6.28 -5.05 10.18
CA GLN A 133 5.34 -6.13 9.83
C GLN A 133 4.44 -5.75 8.66
N LEU A 134 4.95 -4.99 7.69
CA LEU A 134 4.19 -4.68 6.48
C LEU A 134 4.13 -5.90 5.54
N LEU A 135 3.10 -5.94 4.71
CA LEU A 135 3.05 -6.79 3.52
C LEU A 135 3.62 -6.01 2.34
N VAL A 136 4.66 -6.52 1.69
CA VAL A 136 5.26 -5.93 0.48
C VAL A 136 4.75 -6.65 -0.75
N MET A 137 4.15 -5.91 -1.70
CA MET A 137 3.67 -6.45 -2.98
C MET A 137 4.65 -6.07 -4.09
N ALA A 138 5.64 -6.91 -4.34
CA ALA A 138 6.75 -6.57 -5.24
C ALA A 138 6.48 -6.95 -6.70
N GLY A 139 6.62 -5.98 -7.60
CA GLY A 139 6.60 -6.16 -9.06
C GLY A 139 7.93 -5.77 -9.68
N GLY A 140 8.58 -6.70 -10.38
CA GLY A 140 9.89 -6.48 -10.99
C GLY A 140 10.55 -7.76 -11.48
N ASN A 141 11.78 -7.66 -11.94
CA ASN A 141 12.58 -8.83 -12.29
C ASN A 141 12.97 -9.61 -11.03
N LYS A 142 13.08 -10.92 -11.15
CA LYS A 142 13.40 -11.80 -10.01
C LYS A 142 14.73 -11.44 -9.35
N GLU A 143 15.72 -11.09 -10.14
CA GLU A 143 17.06 -10.72 -9.69
C GLU A 143 17.04 -9.42 -8.87
N ASP A 144 16.25 -8.42 -9.31
CA ASP A 144 16.08 -7.16 -8.59
C ASP A 144 15.30 -7.36 -7.28
N ILE A 145 14.26 -8.19 -7.29
CA ILE A 145 13.51 -8.56 -6.08
C ILE A 145 14.41 -9.28 -5.07
N ALA A 146 15.19 -10.27 -5.51
CA ALA A 146 16.13 -10.99 -4.66
C ALA A 146 17.21 -10.06 -4.06
N ALA A 147 17.70 -9.09 -4.82
CA ALA A 147 18.64 -8.08 -4.33
C ALA A 147 18.04 -7.16 -3.26
N LEU A 148 16.71 -6.98 -3.21
CA LEU A 148 15.99 -6.15 -2.25
C LEU A 148 15.42 -6.94 -1.07
N GLU A 149 15.53 -8.27 -1.07
CA GLU A 149 14.85 -9.15 -0.11
C GLU A 149 15.13 -8.75 1.34
N SER A 150 16.39 -8.52 1.69
CA SER A 150 16.77 -8.10 3.05
C SER A 150 16.22 -6.72 3.45
N ILE A 151 16.07 -5.81 2.49
CA ILE A 151 15.47 -4.49 2.70
C ILE A 151 13.95 -4.64 2.88
N PHE A 152 13.30 -5.48 2.08
CA PHE A 152 11.87 -5.73 2.23
C PHE A 152 11.54 -6.37 3.58
N TYR A 153 12.35 -7.35 4.04
CA TYR A 153 12.20 -7.94 5.37
C TYR A 153 12.65 -7.05 6.53
N ALA A 154 13.27 -5.90 6.26
CA ALA A 154 13.46 -4.88 7.29
C ALA A 154 12.18 -4.09 7.57
N VAL A 155 11.30 -3.94 6.59
CA VAL A 155 10.05 -3.15 6.72
C VAL A 155 8.80 -4.00 6.84
N GLY A 156 8.87 -5.28 6.47
CA GLY A 156 7.72 -6.20 6.45
C GLY A 156 8.09 -7.61 6.89
N ASP A 157 7.10 -8.40 7.24
CA ASP A 157 7.23 -9.82 7.58
C ASP A 157 6.72 -10.74 6.45
N GLU A 158 6.12 -10.14 5.42
CA GLU A 158 5.59 -10.86 4.26
C GLU A 158 5.94 -10.14 2.96
N VAL A 159 6.56 -10.84 2.03
CA VAL A 159 6.94 -10.31 0.71
C VAL A 159 6.36 -11.20 -0.38
N ILE A 160 5.49 -10.63 -1.22
CA ILE A 160 4.88 -11.36 -2.33
C ILE A 160 5.39 -10.80 -3.65
N HIS A 161 6.12 -11.61 -4.41
CA HIS A 161 6.47 -11.29 -5.79
C HIS A 161 5.26 -11.55 -6.70
N VAL A 162 4.54 -10.49 -7.05
CA VAL A 162 3.27 -10.57 -7.79
C VAL A 162 3.44 -10.54 -9.32
N GLY A 163 4.67 -10.47 -9.82
CA GLY A 163 4.95 -10.52 -11.24
C GLY A 163 5.95 -9.45 -11.70
N LYS A 164 5.93 -9.15 -13.01
CA LYS A 164 6.80 -8.15 -13.60
C LYS A 164 6.48 -6.73 -13.10
N SER A 165 7.37 -5.79 -13.40
CA SER A 165 7.21 -4.37 -13.07
C SER A 165 5.83 -3.84 -13.41
N GLY A 166 5.20 -3.13 -12.47
CA GLY A 166 3.81 -2.65 -12.49
C GLY A 166 2.80 -3.62 -11.87
N CYS A 167 3.15 -4.88 -11.62
CA CYS A 167 2.23 -5.84 -10.98
C CYS A 167 2.03 -5.58 -9.50
N GLY A 168 3.02 -5.05 -8.78
CA GLY A 168 2.90 -4.65 -7.38
C GLY A 168 1.82 -3.58 -7.19
N LEU A 169 1.90 -2.52 -8.00
CA LEU A 169 0.91 -1.44 -7.96
C LEU A 169 -0.49 -1.90 -8.37
N LYS A 170 -0.60 -2.79 -9.38
CA LYS A 170 -1.89 -3.38 -9.74
C LYS A 170 -2.49 -4.17 -8.60
N ALA A 171 -1.70 -5.04 -7.96
CA ALA A 171 -2.15 -5.83 -6.80
C ALA A 171 -2.61 -4.91 -5.66
N LYS A 172 -1.83 -3.86 -5.36
CA LYS A 172 -2.19 -2.86 -4.35
C LYS A 172 -3.51 -2.15 -4.67
N LEU A 173 -3.71 -1.72 -5.91
CA LEU A 173 -4.93 -1.00 -6.29
C LEU A 173 -6.17 -1.91 -6.24
N VAL A 174 -6.06 -3.16 -6.68
CA VAL A 174 -7.13 -4.17 -6.58
C VAL A 174 -7.45 -4.47 -5.11
N ASN A 175 -6.42 -4.67 -4.28
CA ASN A 175 -6.61 -4.86 -2.84
C ASN A 175 -7.30 -3.66 -2.18
N ASN A 176 -6.84 -2.44 -2.50
CA ASN A 176 -7.40 -1.22 -1.92
C ASN A 176 -8.85 -0.97 -2.37
N TYR A 177 -9.20 -1.30 -3.61
CA TYR A 177 -10.59 -1.24 -4.08
C TYR A 177 -11.51 -2.03 -3.14
N MET A 178 -11.20 -3.29 -2.89
CA MET A 178 -11.98 -4.12 -1.97
C MET A 178 -11.97 -3.58 -0.53
N ALA A 179 -10.81 -3.15 -0.04
CA ALA A 179 -10.67 -2.65 1.33
C ALA A 179 -11.51 -1.38 1.57
N MET A 180 -11.53 -0.45 0.61
CA MET A 180 -12.32 0.80 0.75
C MET A 180 -13.81 0.53 0.69
N ILE A 181 -14.28 -0.35 -0.21
CA ILE A 181 -15.70 -0.73 -0.27
C ILE A 181 -16.11 -1.42 1.04
N ASN A 182 -15.33 -2.39 1.52
CA ASN A 182 -15.63 -3.08 2.78
C ASN A 182 -15.69 -2.11 3.96
N ASN A 183 -14.79 -1.11 4.01
CA ASN A 183 -14.82 -0.10 5.07
C ASN A 183 -16.10 0.74 5.02
N ALA A 184 -16.53 1.17 3.82
CA ALA A 184 -17.74 1.95 3.64
C ALA A 184 -18.99 1.14 4.06
N VAL A 185 -19.13 -0.09 3.56
CA VAL A 185 -20.24 -1.00 3.91
C VAL A 185 -20.29 -1.27 5.41
N THR A 186 -19.11 -1.48 6.04
CA THR A 186 -19.03 -1.68 7.50
C THR A 186 -19.55 -0.47 8.26
N GLY A 187 -19.12 0.75 7.87
CA GLY A 187 -19.58 2.00 8.48
C GLY A 187 -21.10 2.21 8.34
N GLU A 188 -21.65 1.99 7.14
CA GLU A 188 -23.10 2.07 6.90
C GLU A 188 -23.87 1.07 7.75
N THR A 189 -23.42 -0.18 7.81
CA THR A 189 -24.08 -1.26 8.56
C THR A 189 -24.10 -0.97 10.06
N LEU A 190 -22.97 -0.52 10.65
CA LEU A 190 -22.91 -0.17 12.06
C LEU A 190 -23.76 1.07 12.38
N SER A 191 -23.79 2.06 11.49
CA SER A 191 -24.66 3.23 11.64
C SER A 191 -26.15 2.88 11.57
N LEU A 192 -26.53 1.89 10.74
CA LEU A 192 -27.91 1.37 10.73
C LEU A 192 -28.23 0.65 12.05
N ALA A 193 -27.33 -0.20 12.53
CA ALA A 193 -27.53 -0.90 13.79
C ALA A 193 -27.77 0.07 14.97
N GLU A 194 -26.94 1.13 15.05
CA GLU A 194 -27.11 2.19 16.04
C GLU A 194 -28.47 2.89 15.93
N ALA A 195 -28.90 3.27 14.71
CA ALA A 195 -30.18 3.92 14.47
C ALA A 195 -31.37 3.04 14.83
N LEU A 196 -31.24 1.73 14.74
CA LEU A 196 -32.23 0.73 15.15
C LEU A 196 -32.21 0.42 16.66
N GLY A 197 -31.33 1.08 17.44
CA GLY A 197 -31.22 0.88 18.88
C GLY A 197 -30.51 -0.43 19.26
N LEU A 198 -29.75 -1.05 18.34
CA LEU A 198 -28.96 -2.24 18.61
C LEU A 198 -27.59 -1.85 19.22
N ASP A 199 -27.05 -2.70 20.10
CA ASP A 199 -25.70 -2.49 20.61
C ASP A 199 -24.66 -2.71 19.51
N VAL A 200 -23.91 -1.66 19.17
CA VAL A 200 -22.94 -1.65 18.08
C VAL A 200 -21.81 -2.66 18.30
N LYS A 201 -21.37 -2.88 19.55
CA LYS A 201 -20.32 -3.84 19.86
C LYS A 201 -20.81 -5.27 19.66
N ALA A 202 -21.99 -5.59 20.19
CA ALA A 202 -22.60 -6.90 20.02
C ALA A 202 -22.85 -7.20 18.53
N MET A 203 -23.27 -6.19 17.73
CA MET A 203 -23.43 -6.33 16.29
C MET A 203 -22.12 -6.55 15.56
N ALA A 204 -21.04 -5.85 15.94
CA ALA A 204 -19.72 -6.07 15.37
C ALA A 204 -19.19 -7.50 15.68
N GLU A 205 -19.37 -7.99 16.89
CA GLU A 205 -19.02 -9.37 17.27
C GLU A 205 -19.83 -10.41 16.50
N LEU A 206 -21.15 -10.22 16.38
CA LEU A 206 -22.02 -11.09 15.59
C LEU A 206 -21.57 -11.14 14.14
N MET A 207 -21.38 -9.99 13.49
CA MET A 207 -20.96 -9.94 12.09
C MET A 207 -19.59 -10.57 11.86
N SER A 208 -18.64 -10.36 12.78
CA SER A 208 -17.30 -10.95 12.70
C SER A 208 -17.31 -12.47 12.75
N SER A 209 -18.34 -13.11 13.31
CA SER A 209 -18.50 -14.56 13.38
C SER A 209 -19.21 -15.19 12.17
N THR A 210 -19.71 -14.37 11.25
CA THR A 210 -20.48 -14.81 10.07
C THR A 210 -19.76 -14.50 8.77
N ALA A 211 -20.29 -14.96 7.65
CA ALA A 211 -19.76 -14.63 6.31
C ALA A 211 -19.74 -13.12 6.02
N ALA A 212 -20.54 -12.31 6.71
CA ALA A 212 -20.54 -10.86 6.56
C ALA A 212 -19.18 -10.24 6.94
N GLY A 213 -18.64 -10.58 8.11
CA GLY A 213 -17.36 -10.06 8.56
C GLY A 213 -16.15 -10.89 8.11
N LEU A 214 -16.29 -12.22 8.00
CA LEU A 214 -15.22 -13.08 7.49
C LEU A 214 -14.92 -12.81 6.01
N GLY A 215 -15.92 -12.35 5.26
CA GLY A 215 -15.81 -12.07 3.83
C GLY A 215 -15.78 -13.33 2.95
N GLN A 216 -16.13 -13.14 1.69
CA GLN A 216 -16.24 -14.25 0.73
C GLN A 216 -14.89 -14.90 0.40
N LEU A 217 -13.78 -14.14 0.48
CA LEU A 217 -12.43 -14.68 0.26
C LEU A 217 -12.00 -15.70 1.31
N ASN A 218 -12.58 -15.66 2.52
CA ASN A 218 -12.29 -16.60 3.60
C ASN A 218 -13.36 -17.71 3.73
N THR A 219 -14.44 -17.62 2.99
CA THR A 219 -15.59 -18.55 3.09
C THR A 219 -15.80 -19.31 1.77
N ASN A 220 -16.66 -18.79 0.90
CA ASN A 220 -17.14 -19.53 -0.27
C ASN A 220 -16.18 -19.51 -1.47
N TYR A 221 -15.46 -18.39 -1.70
CA TYR A 221 -14.64 -18.25 -2.90
C TYR A 221 -13.55 -19.34 -3.02
N PRO A 222 -12.74 -19.64 -2.00
CA PRO A 222 -11.70 -20.67 -2.13
C PRO A 222 -12.25 -22.06 -2.38
N LYS A 223 -13.40 -22.39 -1.76
CA LYS A 223 -13.97 -23.75 -1.78
C LYS A 223 -14.87 -24.01 -2.99
N LYS A 224 -15.45 -22.96 -3.57
CA LYS A 224 -16.43 -23.06 -4.65
C LYS A 224 -15.99 -22.32 -5.90
N VAL A 225 -16.07 -20.98 -5.91
CA VAL A 225 -15.89 -20.16 -7.12
C VAL A 225 -14.51 -20.38 -7.75
N LEU A 226 -13.44 -20.33 -6.96
CA LEU A 226 -12.07 -20.53 -7.44
C LEU A 226 -11.74 -22.01 -7.74
N ALA A 227 -12.53 -22.92 -7.20
CA ALA A 227 -12.47 -24.34 -7.53
C ALA A 227 -13.32 -24.73 -8.77
N GLY A 228 -14.00 -23.74 -9.40
CA GLY A 228 -14.82 -23.96 -10.59
C GLY A 228 -16.26 -24.43 -10.31
N ASP A 229 -16.68 -24.57 -9.04
CA ASP A 229 -18.07 -24.85 -8.67
C ASP A 229 -18.85 -23.53 -8.58
N LEU A 230 -19.69 -23.28 -9.57
CA LEU A 230 -20.56 -22.10 -9.65
C LEU A 230 -22.00 -22.38 -9.19
N THR A 231 -22.28 -23.55 -8.62
CA THR A 231 -23.60 -23.87 -8.05
C THR A 231 -23.90 -22.94 -6.87
N PRO A 232 -24.98 -22.17 -6.89
CA PRO A 232 -25.26 -21.22 -5.83
C PRO A 232 -25.74 -21.91 -4.55
N ASP A 233 -25.08 -21.63 -3.42
CA ASP A 233 -25.60 -21.98 -2.09
C ASP A 233 -26.68 -20.99 -1.63
N PHE A 234 -26.61 -19.76 -2.14
CA PHE A 234 -27.56 -18.70 -1.87
C PHE A 234 -27.93 -17.98 -3.18
N PRO A 235 -29.10 -18.29 -3.76
CA PRO A 235 -29.52 -17.73 -5.04
C PRO A 235 -29.66 -16.21 -5.01
N ILE A 236 -29.33 -15.54 -6.11
CA ILE A 236 -29.30 -14.08 -6.21
C ILE A 236 -30.65 -13.41 -5.87
N PHE A 237 -31.77 -14.06 -6.22
CA PHE A 237 -33.11 -13.52 -5.88
C PHE A 237 -33.36 -13.46 -4.36
N MET A 238 -32.78 -14.38 -3.60
CA MET A 238 -32.82 -14.35 -2.12
C MET A 238 -31.99 -13.18 -1.58
N ALA A 239 -30.80 -12.94 -2.15
CA ALA A 239 -29.99 -11.77 -1.79
C ALA A 239 -30.72 -10.46 -2.07
N VAL A 240 -31.36 -10.34 -3.23
CA VAL A 240 -32.17 -9.16 -3.58
C VAL A 240 -33.32 -8.96 -2.58
N LYS A 241 -34.02 -10.04 -2.20
CA LYS A 241 -35.08 -10.00 -1.19
C LYS A 241 -34.53 -9.47 0.15
N ASP A 242 -33.41 -10.01 0.64
CA ASP A 242 -32.82 -9.61 1.93
C ASP A 242 -32.35 -8.15 1.91
N LEU A 243 -31.75 -7.69 0.82
CA LEU A 243 -31.37 -6.29 0.64
C LEU A 243 -32.59 -5.34 0.66
N ASN A 244 -33.67 -5.70 -0.03
CA ASN A 244 -34.89 -4.91 -0.01
C ASN A 244 -35.49 -4.82 1.40
N MET A 245 -35.51 -5.91 2.16
CA MET A 245 -35.96 -5.89 3.56
C MET A 245 -35.07 -5.02 4.45
N ALA A 246 -33.76 -5.00 4.21
CA ALA A 246 -32.85 -4.11 4.93
C ALA A 246 -33.09 -2.64 4.59
N ILE A 247 -33.42 -2.32 3.33
CA ILE A 247 -33.79 -0.97 2.89
C ILE A 247 -35.10 -0.53 3.56
N GLU A 248 -36.14 -1.37 3.53
CA GLU A 248 -37.42 -1.10 4.21
C GLU A 248 -37.22 -0.84 5.71
N LEU A 249 -36.37 -1.63 6.35
CA LEU A 249 -36.02 -1.44 7.77
C LEU A 249 -35.30 -0.11 8.01
N ALA A 250 -34.36 0.26 7.15
CA ALA A 250 -33.63 1.52 7.23
C ALA A 250 -34.55 2.76 7.07
N GLU A 251 -35.57 2.67 6.23
CA GLU A 251 -36.57 3.73 6.05
C GLU A 251 -37.36 4.01 7.34
N THR A 252 -37.60 3.00 8.18
CA THR A 252 -38.31 3.17 9.47
C THR A 252 -37.53 4.07 10.43
N VAL A 253 -36.23 4.22 10.28
CA VAL A 253 -35.36 5.09 11.10
C VAL A 253 -34.75 6.25 10.30
N ASN A 254 -35.38 6.61 9.17
CA ASN A 254 -34.95 7.71 8.27
C ASN A 254 -33.53 7.58 7.68
N LYS A 255 -33.01 6.39 7.55
CA LYS A 255 -31.75 6.08 6.88
C LYS A 255 -32.01 5.70 5.42
N LYS A 256 -32.08 6.70 4.52
CA LYS A 256 -32.51 6.52 3.13
C LYS A 256 -31.39 6.13 2.14
N GLU A 257 -30.14 6.11 2.57
CA GLU A 257 -28.98 6.04 1.67
C GLU A 257 -28.17 4.74 1.79
N ILE A 258 -28.72 3.70 2.40
CA ILE A 258 -28.04 2.41 2.50
C ILE A 258 -27.82 1.80 1.12
N GLY A 259 -26.58 1.39 0.82
CA GLY A 259 -26.21 0.74 -0.41
C GLY A 259 -26.11 1.64 -1.65
N ARG A 260 -26.25 2.96 -1.50
CA ARG A 260 -26.17 3.93 -2.62
C ARG A 260 -24.80 4.55 -2.82
N ALA A 261 -23.89 4.44 -1.86
CA ALA A 261 -22.61 5.15 -1.85
C ALA A 261 -21.52 4.53 -2.77
N HIS A 262 -21.85 3.51 -3.56
CA HIS A 262 -20.82 2.70 -4.23
C HIS A 262 -21.01 2.56 -5.74
N VAL A 263 -21.85 3.40 -6.34
CA VAL A 263 -22.05 3.45 -7.79
C VAL A 263 -21.45 4.71 -8.37
#